data_7057d0c83d59996fc62fb7c7a3ac40fe
#
_entry.id   7057d0c83d59996fc62fb7c7a3ac40fe
#
_cell.length_a   1.000
_cell.length_b   1.000
_cell.length_c   1.000
_cell.angle_alpha   90.00
_cell.angle_beta   90.00
_cell.angle_gamma   90.00
#
_symmetry.space_group_name_H-M   'P 1'
#
loop_
_entity.id
_entity.type
_entity.pdbx_description
1 polymer ?
#
loop_
_entity_poly.entity_id
_entity_poly.type
_entity_poly.pdbx_seq_one_letter_code
_entity_poly.pdbx_strand_id
1 'polypeptide(L)'
;MTTDEKIIKPKLGLLKLAQELGNVSQACKIMGYSRDSFYRFKELYETYGEAGLREISRSKPILANRVAPEIEEAVVKFATDNPAYGQQRVSNELKKQGKFVSPGGVRSIWLRHDLETFKKRLKALEQLLAENETMVLTEAQLKALEKAKEERQAAGEIETEHPGYLGS
;
A
#
# COMPACT_ATOMS: atom_id res chain seq x y z
N MET A 1 -2.31 2.75 -27.09
CA MET A 1 -1.60 3.93 -26.54
C MET A 1 -1.67 3.84 -25.02
N THR A 2 -0.55 3.63 -24.39
CA THR A 2 -0.47 3.55 -22.92
C THR A 2 -0.69 4.92 -22.28
N THR A 3 -1.04 4.94 -20.99
CA THR A 3 -1.21 6.20 -20.23
C THR A 3 0.07 7.02 -20.23
N ASP A 4 1.23 6.37 -20.10
CA ASP A 4 2.53 7.01 -20.14
C ASP A 4 2.80 7.70 -21.50
N GLU A 5 2.46 7.06 -22.60
CA GLU A 5 2.61 7.66 -23.93
C GLU A 5 1.75 8.92 -24.13
N LYS A 6 0.54 8.92 -23.56
CA LYS A 6 -0.34 10.11 -23.58
C LYS A 6 0.24 11.29 -22.81
N ILE A 7 1.02 11.03 -21.79
CA ILE A 7 1.69 12.05 -20.96
C ILE A 7 2.99 12.54 -21.61
N ILE A 8 3.79 11.62 -22.17
CA ILE A 8 5.09 11.90 -22.76
C ILE A 8 4.97 12.67 -24.07
N LYS A 9 4.05 12.27 -24.96
CA LYS A 9 3.90 12.87 -26.30
C LYS A 9 3.70 14.38 -26.30
N PRO A 10 2.80 14.99 -25.50
CA PRO A 10 2.65 16.44 -25.45
C PRO A 10 3.90 17.17 -24.97
N LYS A 11 4.62 16.61 -23.99
CA LYS A 11 5.86 17.18 -23.45
C LYS A 11 6.99 17.16 -24.49
N LEU A 12 7.15 16.04 -25.21
CA LEU A 12 8.07 15.93 -26.35
C LEU A 12 7.67 16.87 -27.50
N GLY A 13 6.38 16.97 -27.79
CA GLY A 13 5.88 17.89 -28.80
C GLY A 13 6.23 19.35 -28.51
N LEU A 14 6.12 19.75 -27.24
CA LEU A 14 6.52 21.10 -26.79
C LEU A 14 8.02 21.36 -27.02
N LEU A 15 8.89 20.39 -26.65
CA LEU A 15 10.35 20.51 -26.83
C LEU A 15 10.72 20.63 -28.32
N LYS A 16 10.12 19.80 -29.17
CA LYS A 16 10.35 19.81 -30.62
C LYS A 16 9.84 21.10 -31.24
N LEU A 17 8.63 21.55 -30.91
CA LEU A 17 8.05 22.78 -31.44
C LEU A 17 8.88 24.00 -31.05
N ALA A 18 9.41 24.07 -29.84
CA ALA A 18 10.29 25.17 -29.42
C ALA A 18 11.61 25.18 -30.20
N GLN A 19 12.11 24.02 -30.56
CA GLN A 19 13.33 23.87 -31.37
C GLN A 19 13.08 24.30 -32.83
N GLU A 20 11.95 23.90 -33.40
CA GLU A 20 11.57 24.29 -34.78
C GLU A 20 11.28 25.77 -34.92
N LEU A 21 10.58 26.37 -33.96
CA LEU A 21 10.24 27.79 -33.95
C LEU A 21 11.42 28.69 -33.52
N GLY A 22 12.43 28.13 -32.86
CA GLY A 22 13.50 28.90 -32.24
C GLY A 22 13.02 29.87 -31.13
N ASN A 23 11.77 29.74 -30.69
CA ASN A 23 11.13 30.62 -29.71
C ASN A 23 10.32 29.83 -28.67
N VAL A 24 10.88 29.71 -27.48
CA VAL A 24 10.27 29.00 -26.36
C VAL A 24 8.95 29.61 -25.90
N SER A 25 8.88 30.96 -25.88
CA SER A 25 7.67 31.67 -25.45
C SER A 25 6.49 31.41 -26.37
N GLN A 26 6.73 31.39 -27.68
CA GLN A 26 5.71 31.11 -28.66
C GLN A 26 5.25 29.66 -28.65
N ALA A 27 6.19 28.71 -28.54
CA ALA A 27 5.87 27.31 -28.41
C ALA A 27 5.03 27.00 -27.13
N CYS A 28 5.38 27.61 -26.01
CA CYS A 28 4.63 27.50 -24.77
C CYS A 28 3.21 28.08 -24.89
N LYS A 29 3.03 29.21 -25.56
CA LYS A 29 1.70 29.78 -25.79
C LYS A 29 0.83 28.89 -26.66
N ILE A 30 1.38 28.31 -27.71
CA ILE A 30 0.67 27.39 -28.63
C ILE A 30 0.23 26.13 -27.91
N MET A 31 1.11 25.53 -27.11
CA MET A 31 0.87 24.27 -26.42
C MET A 31 0.18 24.43 -25.06
N GLY A 32 0.00 25.64 -24.55
CA GLY A 32 -0.64 25.91 -23.26
C GLY A 32 0.22 25.59 -22.02
N TYR A 33 1.54 25.64 -22.16
CA TYR A 33 2.48 25.41 -21.05
C TYR A 33 3.16 26.71 -20.59
N SER A 34 3.63 26.72 -19.33
CA SER A 34 4.49 27.80 -18.83
C SER A 34 5.94 27.62 -19.29
N ARG A 35 6.71 28.72 -19.34
CA ARG A 35 8.15 28.63 -19.63
C ARG A 35 8.92 27.80 -18.60
N ASP A 36 8.54 27.88 -17.34
CA ASP A 36 9.16 27.08 -16.27
C ASP A 36 8.94 25.59 -16.50
N SER A 37 7.74 25.20 -16.95
CA SER A 37 7.44 23.81 -17.31
C SER A 37 8.31 23.34 -18.48
N PHE A 38 8.53 24.21 -19.48
CA PHE A 38 9.40 23.90 -20.61
C PHE A 38 10.84 23.59 -20.18
N TYR A 39 11.44 24.47 -19.38
CA TYR A 39 12.81 24.27 -18.92
C TYR A 39 12.96 23.04 -18.03
N ARG A 40 11.96 22.77 -17.19
CA ARG A 40 11.91 21.54 -16.39
C ARG A 40 11.82 20.29 -17.25
N PHE A 41 10.98 20.29 -18.28
CA PHE A 41 10.88 19.14 -19.21
C PHE A 41 12.15 18.96 -20.01
N LYS A 42 12.78 20.07 -20.43
CA LYS A 42 14.07 20.04 -21.13
C LYS A 42 15.15 19.38 -20.27
N GLU A 43 15.31 19.81 -19.03
CA GLU A 43 16.27 19.24 -18.08
C GLU A 43 16.04 17.75 -17.83
N LEU A 44 14.77 17.35 -17.62
CA LEU A 44 14.41 15.95 -17.43
C LEU A 44 14.69 15.10 -18.67
N TYR A 45 14.43 15.66 -19.86
CA TYR A 45 14.71 14.99 -21.11
C TYR A 45 16.22 14.84 -21.38
N GLU A 46 17.00 15.86 -21.12
CA GLU A 46 18.47 15.83 -21.26
C GLU A 46 19.12 14.85 -20.28
N THR A 47 18.57 14.71 -19.07
CA THR A 47 19.14 13.85 -18.03
C THR A 47 18.69 12.38 -18.15
N TYR A 48 17.42 12.14 -18.44
CA TYR A 48 16.81 10.80 -18.36
C TYR A 48 16.15 10.35 -19.69
N GLY A 49 16.22 11.15 -20.74
CA GLY A 49 15.53 10.88 -21.99
C GLY A 49 14.01 10.93 -21.89
N GLU A 50 13.33 10.18 -22.74
CA GLU A 50 11.86 10.11 -22.74
C GLU A 50 11.27 9.59 -21.43
N ALA A 51 11.97 8.70 -20.74
CA ALA A 51 11.54 8.17 -19.44
C ALA A 51 11.44 9.26 -18.37
N GLY A 52 12.25 10.31 -18.44
CA GLY A 52 12.20 11.46 -17.53
C GLY A 52 10.95 12.32 -17.69
N LEU A 53 10.25 12.22 -18.81
CA LEU A 53 9.02 12.95 -19.07
C LEU A 53 7.76 12.25 -18.52
N ARG A 54 7.89 11.06 -17.98
CA ARG A 54 6.80 10.39 -17.25
C ARG A 54 6.36 11.25 -16.08
N GLU A 55 5.11 11.07 -15.66
CA GLU A 55 4.63 11.71 -14.46
C GLU A 55 5.25 11.04 -13.23
N ILE A 56 6.22 11.71 -12.61
CA ILE A 56 6.81 11.26 -11.36
C ILE A 56 5.82 11.57 -10.24
N SER A 57 5.34 10.54 -9.57
CA SER A 57 4.51 10.71 -8.38
C SER A 57 5.21 11.64 -7.37
N ARG A 58 4.51 12.68 -6.93
CA ARG A 58 4.99 13.58 -5.87
C ARG A 58 5.04 12.90 -4.50
N SER A 59 4.44 11.73 -4.40
CA SER A 59 4.48 10.91 -3.20
C SER A 59 5.93 10.48 -2.93
N LYS A 60 6.45 10.87 -1.78
CA LYS A 60 7.78 10.41 -1.35
C LYS A 60 7.68 8.91 -1.03
N PRO A 61 8.49 8.05 -1.66
CA PRO A 61 8.48 6.61 -1.39
C PRO A 61 8.89 6.29 0.05
N ILE A 62 9.71 7.15 0.66
CA ILE A 62 10.14 7.05 2.05
C ILE A 62 9.80 8.36 2.74
N LEU A 63 8.88 8.32 3.70
CA LEU A 63 8.56 9.46 4.54
C LEU A 63 9.61 9.58 5.67
N ALA A 64 10.00 10.81 6.00
CA ALA A 64 10.96 11.07 7.09
C ALA A 64 10.50 10.47 8.44
N ASN A 65 9.19 10.42 8.68
CA ASN A 65 8.57 9.89 9.89
C ASN A 65 8.17 8.41 9.78
N ARG A 66 8.60 7.71 8.73
CA ARG A 66 8.32 6.29 8.60
C ARG A 66 9.08 5.52 9.68
N VAL A 67 8.38 4.63 10.33
CA VAL A 67 8.95 3.73 11.34
C VAL A 67 10.02 2.84 10.72
N ALA A 68 11.07 2.52 11.48
CA ALA A 68 12.14 1.64 11.02
C ALA A 68 11.58 0.28 10.57
N PRO A 69 12.17 -0.35 9.52
CA PRO A 69 11.69 -1.63 8.99
C PRO A 69 11.59 -2.73 10.05
N GLU A 70 12.53 -2.79 10.99
CA GLU A 70 12.55 -3.75 12.09
C GLU A 70 11.32 -3.65 13.01
N ILE A 71 10.86 -2.42 13.27
CA ILE A 71 9.67 -2.18 14.07
C ILE A 71 8.42 -2.52 13.24
N GLU A 72 8.41 -2.23 11.94
CA GLU A 72 7.32 -2.57 11.04
C GLU A 72 7.11 -4.09 10.97
N GLU A 73 8.18 -4.86 10.80
CA GLU A 73 8.16 -6.33 10.83
C GLU A 73 7.66 -6.88 12.18
N ALA A 74 8.11 -6.29 13.28
CA ALA A 74 7.67 -6.68 14.62
C ALA A 74 6.17 -6.43 14.82
N VAL A 75 5.64 -5.33 14.32
CA VAL A 75 4.19 -5.01 14.37
C VAL A 75 3.38 -6.01 13.55
N VAL A 76 3.84 -6.34 12.35
CA VAL A 76 3.18 -7.33 11.47
C VAL A 76 3.19 -8.72 12.11
N LYS A 77 4.33 -9.16 12.62
CA LYS A 77 4.46 -10.44 13.31
C LYS A 77 3.55 -10.49 14.55
N PHE A 78 3.54 -9.43 15.35
CA PHE A 78 2.70 -9.36 16.53
C PHE A 78 1.20 -9.40 16.20
N ALA A 79 0.78 -8.83 15.07
CA ALA A 79 -0.59 -8.88 14.60
C ALA A 79 -1.04 -10.29 14.19
N THR A 80 -0.15 -11.11 13.65
CA THR A 80 -0.43 -12.52 13.34
C THR A 80 -0.36 -13.42 14.56
N ASP A 81 0.55 -13.14 15.49
CA ASP A 81 0.67 -13.90 16.75
C ASP A 81 -0.50 -13.64 17.72
N ASN A 82 -1.03 -12.41 17.72
CA ASN A 82 -2.12 -11.97 18.58
C ASN A 82 -3.22 -11.22 17.79
N PRO A 83 -4.00 -11.89 16.96
CA PRO A 83 -4.96 -11.23 16.06
C PRO A 83 -6.06 -10.44 16.77
N ALA A 84 -6.39 -10.82 18.00
CA ALA A 84 -7.44 -10.16 18.79
C ALA A 84 -7.01 -8.82 19.42
N TYR A 85 -5.70 -8.50 19.41
CA TYR A 85 -5.21 -7.28 20.03
C TYR A 85 -5.44 -6.06 19.13
N GLY A 86 -6.00 -5.01 19.73
CA GLY A 86 -6.17 -3.72 19.06
C GLY A 86 -4.85 -2.92 19.03
N GLN A 87 -4.83 -1.85 18.23
CA GLN A 87 -3.66 -0.99 18.02
C GLN A 87 -3.03 -0.46 19.32
N GLN A 88 -3.86 -0.08 20.30
CA GLN A 88 -3.40 0.44 21.58
C GLN A 88 -2.65 -0.63 22.39
N ARG A 89 -3.21 -1.83 22.44
CA ARG A 89 -2.61 -2.95 23.17
C ARG A 89 -1.30 -3.40 22.51
N VAL A 90 -1.28 -3.49 21.20
CA VAL A 90 -0.06 -3.82 20.45
C VAL A 90 1.04 -2.80 20.70
N SER A 91 0.73 -1.51 20.66
CA SER A 91 1.69 -0.44 20.98
C SER A 91 2.27 -0.60 22.40
N ASN A 92 1.41 -0.88 23.39
CA ASN A 92 1.84 -1.06 24.77
C ASN A 92 2.72 -2.32 24.96
N GLU A 93 2.37 -3.43 24.35
CA GLU A 93 3.14 -4.67 24.43
C GLU A 93 4.51 -4.54 23.75
N LEU A 94 4.56 -3.90 22.57
CA LEU A 94 5.83 -3.63 21.89
C LEU A 94 6.73 -2.68 22.67
N LYS A 95 6.13 -1.69 23.36
CA LYS A 95 6.87 -0.79 24.26
C LYS A 95 7.57 -1.56 25.39
N LYS A 96 6.92 -2.57 25.97
CA LYS A 96 7.52 -3.46 26.98
C LYS A 96 8.73 -4.22 26.44
N GLN A 97 8.75 -4.52 25.15
CA GLN A 97 9.86 -5.18 24.45
C GLN A 97 10.95 -4.20 23.96
N GLY A 98 10.86 -2.93 24.33
CA GLY A 98 11.81 -1.88 23.92
C GLY A 98 11.58 -1.34 22.52
N LYS A 99 10.46 -1.67 21.86
CA LYS A 99 10.09 -1.18 20.53
C LYS A 99 9.02 -0.10 20.64
N PHE A 100 9.40 1.14 20.33
CA PHE A 100 8.51 2.30 20.50
C PHE A 100 7.77 2.60 19.19
N VAL A 101 6.48 2.39 19.19
CA VAL A 101 5.57 2.76 18.10
C VAL A 101 4.25 3.26 18.69
N SER A 102 3.74 4.37 18.17
CA SER A 102 2.45 4.91 18.62
C SER A 102 1.28 4.03 18.12
N PRO A 103 0.11 4.05 18.76
CA PRO A 103 -1.08 3.34 18.26
C PRO A 103 -1.47 3.74 16.85
N GLY A 104 -1.34 5.02 16.50
CA GLY A 104 -1.54 5.51 15.14
C GLY A 104 -0.50 4.97 14.15
N GLY A 105 0.75 4.81 14.59
CA GLY A 105 1.81 4.15 13.82
C GLY A 105 1.50 2.68 13.55
N VAL A 106 1.02 1.93 14.56
CA VAL A 106 0.55 0.55 14.41
C VAL A 106 -0.56 0.46 13.36
N ARG A 107 -1.57 1.34 13.45
CA ARG A 107 -2.66 1.40 12.48
C ARG A 107 -2.16 1.69 11.06
N SER A 108 -1.23 2.62 10.89
CA SER A 108 -0.66 2.96 9.58
C SER A 108 0.10 1.78 8.97
N ILE A 109 0.83 1.02 9.78
CA ILE A 109 1.50 -0.22 9.36
C ILE A 109 0.46 -1.26 8.94
N TRP A 110 -0.57 -1.48 9.75
CA TRP A 110 -1.64 -2.42 9.43
C TRP A 110 -2.37 -2.08 8.13
N LEU A 111 -2.64 -0.81 7.86
CA LEU A 111 -3.23 -0.37 6.58
C LEU A 111 -2.34 -0.70 5.37
N ARG A 112 -1.02 -0.56 5.51
CA ARG A 112 -0.08 -0.94 4.44
C ARG A 112 -0.02 -2.44 4.17
N HIS A 113 -0.22 -3.25 5.21
CA HIS A 113 -0.15 -4.72 5.15
C HIS A 113 -1.53 -5.40 5.13
N ASP A 114 -2.61 -4.62 4.98
CA ASP A 114 -3.99 -5.13 4.96
C ASP A 114 -4.37 -5.94 6.22
N LEU A 115 -4.00 -5.41 7.40
CA LEU A 115 -4.20 -6.04 8.72
C LEU A 115 -5.06 -5.19 9.68
N GLU A 116 -5.72 -4.13 9.20
CA GLU A 116 -6.39 -3.14 10.04
C GLU A 116 -7.59 -3.68 10.80
N THR A 117 -8.24 -4.74 10.31
CA THR A 117 -9.38 -5.38 10.97
C THR A 117 -9.04 -6.75 11.54
N PHE A 118 -9.79 -7.17 12.57
CA PHE A 118 -9.65 -8.51 13.14
C PHE A 118 -9.82 -9.62 12.09
N LYS A 119 -10.82 -9.49 11.21
CA LYS A 119 -11.07 -10.46 10.12
C LYS A 119 -9.87 -10.57 9.16
N LYS A 120 -9.23 -9.46 8.82
CA LYS A 120 -8.06 -9.47 7.93
C LYS A 120 -6.85 -10.11 8.60
N ARG A 121 -6.64 -9.85 9.88
CA ARG A 121 -5.57 -10.51 10.66
C ARG A 121 -5.77 -12.01 10.76
N LEU A 122 -7.01 -12.45 10.97
CA LEU A 122 -7.34 -13.89 10.95
C LEU A 122 -7.11 -14.54 9.59
N LYS A 123 -7.53 -13.85 8.52
CA LYS A 123 -7.29 -14.32 7.14
C LYS A 123 -5.78 -14.46 6.86
N ALA A 124 -4.98 -13.51 7.30
CA ALA A 124 -3.52 -13.59 7.18
C ALA A 124 -2.95 -14.79 7.96
N LEU A 125 -3.46 -15.04 9.18
CA LEU A 125 -3.08 -16.21 9.97
C LEU A 125 -3.48 -17.53 9.27
N GLU A 126 -4.69 -17.61 8.74
CA GLU A 126 -5.17 -18.78 7.99
C GLU A 126 -4.30 -19.06 6.75
N GLN A 127 -3.87 -18.01 6.03
CA GLN A 127 -2.95 -18.14 4.91
C GLN A 127 -1.58 -18.67 5.33
N LEU A 128 -1.01 -18.17 6.44
CA LEU A 128 0.25 -18.66 6.98
C LEU A 128 0.17 -20.12 7.40
N LEU A 129 -0.97 -20.55 7.95
CA LEU A 129 -1.20 -21.95 8.32
C LEU A 129 -1.30 -22.85 7.07
N ALA A 130 -1.93 -22.38 6.01
CA ALA A 130 -2.02 -23.10 4.75
C ALA A 130 -0.66 -23.27 4.06
N GLU A 131 0.23 -22.28 4.21
CA GLU A 131 1.59 -22.32 3.68
C GLU A 131 2.53 -23.18 4.53
N ASN A 132 2.31 -23.26 5.84
CA ASN A 132 3.14 -23.96 6.81
C ASN A 132 2.32 -24.99 7.60
N GLU A 133 2.12 -26.17 7.05
CA GLU A 133 1.34 -27.26 7.68
C GLU A 133 1.89 -27.71 9.06
N THR A 134 3.15 -27.42 9.33
CA THR A 134 3.82 -27.80 10.60
C THR A 134 3.83 -26.69 11.65
N MET A 135 3.17 -25.58 11.39
CA MET A 135 3.16 -24.43 12.31
C MET A 135 2.38 -24.77 13.58
N VAL A 136 3.03 -24.61 14.75
CA VAL A 136 2.38 -24.75 16.06
C VAL A 136 1.70 -23.44 16.42
N LEU A 137 0.38 -23.49 16.63
CA LEU A 137 -0.42 -22.34 17.01
C LEU A 137 -0.18 -21.96 18.48
N THR A 138 -0.10 -20.65 18.74
CA THR A 138 -0.12 -20.13 20.11
C THR A 138 -1.54 -20.17 20.69
N GLU A 139 -1.67 -20.16 22.02
CA GLU A 139 -2.99 -20.11 22.68
C GLU A 139 -3.82 -18.89 22.24
N ALA A 140 -3.17 -17.76 22.00
CA ALA A 140 -3.83 -16.56 21.54
C ALA A 140 -4.41 -16.72 20.11
N GLN A 141 -3.68 -17.41 19.24
CA GLN A 141 -4.12 -17.74 17.89
C GLN A 141 -5.28 -18.72 17.90
N LEU A 142 -5.21 -19.76 18.73
CA LEU A 142 -6.28 -20.75 18.92
C LEU A 142 -7.57 -20.08 19.40
N LYS A 143 -7.51 -19.29 20.46
CA LYS A 143 -8.67 -18.54 20.98
C LYS A 143 -9.28 -17.58 19.96
N ALA A 144 -8.44 -16.94 19.13
CA ALA A 144 -8.92 -16.04 18.10
C ALA A 144 -9.65 -16.80 16.97
N LEU A 145 -9.16 -17.95 16.57
CA LEU A 145 -9.78 -18.82 15.57
C LEU A 145 -11.10 -19.43 16.09
N GLU A 146 -11.13 -19.90 17.34
CA GLU A 146 -12.35 -20.42 17.98
C GLU A 146 -13.43 -19.35 18.05
N LYS A 147 -13.09 -18.15 18.52
CA LYS A 147 -14.02 -17.04 18.57
C LYS A 147 -14.58 -16.67 17.19
N ALA A 148 -13.73 -16.64 16.16
CA ALA A 148 -14.18 -16.37 14.80
C ALA A 148 -15.11 -17.47 14.27
N LYS A 149 -14.86 -18.72 14.63
CA LYS A 149 -15.71 -19.87 14.28
C LYS A 149 -17.08 -19.76 14.95
N GLU A 150 -17.10 -19.42 16.24
CA GLU A 150 -18.35 -19.19 16.99
C GLU A 150 -19.15 -18.03 16.39
N GLU A 151 -18.50 -16.91 16.04
CA GLU A 151 -19.15 -15.76 15.41
C GLU A 151 -19.75 -16.13 14.04
N ARG A 152 -19.06 -16.94 13.22
CA ARG A 152 -19.58 -17.43 11.93
C ARG A 152 -20.80 -18.33 12.13
N GLN A 153 -20.76 -19.24 13.11
CA GLN A 153 -21.88 -20.13 13.44
C GLN A 153 -23.08 -19.33 13.98
N ALA A 154 -22.84 -18.33 14.83
CA ALA A 154 -23.89 -17.46 15.36
C ALA A 154 -24.54 -16.57 14.30
N ALA A 155 -23.76 -16.16 13.29
CA ALA A 155 -24.25 -15.38 12.15
C ALA A 155 -25.11 -16.21 11.17
N GLY A 156 -25.18 -17.54 11.34
CA GLY A 156 -25.97 -18.42 10.49
C GLY A 156 -25.41 -18.57 9.08
N GLU A 157 -24.10 -18.38 8.88
CA GLU A 157 -23.45 -18.75 7.63
C GLU A 157 -23.49 -20.27 7.47
N ILE A 158 -24.50 -20.72 6.74
CA ILE A 158 -24.62 -22.13 6.35
C ILE A 158 -23.56 -22.32 5.24
N GLU A 159 -22.49 -23.07 5.55
CA GLU A 159 -21.61 -23.61 4.52
C GLU A 159 -22.43 -24.56 3.65
N THR A 160 -22.93 -24.06 2.51
CA THR A 160 -23.55 -24.93 1.50
C THR A 160 -22.43 -25.60 0.73
N GLU A 161 -22.30 -26.92 0.87
CA GLU A 161 -21.33 -27.73 0.12
C GLU A 161 -21.60 -27.74 -1.40
N HIS A 162 -22.71 -27.16 -1.86
CA HIS A 162 -23.08 -27.10 -3.28
C HIS A 162 -23.32 -25.65 -3.74
N PRO A 163 -22.58 -25.17 -4.77
CA PRO A 163 -22.93 -23.93 -5.44
C PRO A 163 -24.26 -24.07 -6.17
N GLY A 164 -25.30 -23.42 -5.64
CA GLY A 164 -26.62 -23.40 -6.29
C GLY A 164 -27.84 -23.77 -5.43
N TYR A 165 -27.67 -24.02 -4.15
CA TYR A 165 -28.80 -24.19 -3.24
C TYR A 165 -29.38 -22.84 -2.85
N LEU A 166 -30.36 -22.39 -3.60
CA LEU A 166 -31.25 -21.30 -3.21
C LEU A 166 -32.34 -21.91 -2.33
N GLY A 167 -32.26 -21.68 -1.02
CA GLY A 167 -33.31 -21.98 -0.08
C GLY A 167 -34.58 -21.21 -0.48
N SER A 168 -35.63 -21.92 -0.82
CA SER A 168 -37.00 -21.39 -1.02
C SER A 168 -37.62 -21.00 0.32
#